data_7b2e13152fe54c565728dada768b7130
#
_entry.id   7b2e13152fe54c565728dada768b7130
#
_cell.length_a   1.000
_cell.length_b   1.000
_cell.length_c   1.000
_cell.angle_alpha   90.00
_cell.angle_beta   90.00
_cell.angle_gamma   90.00
#
_symmetry.space_group_name_H-M   'P 1'
#
loop_
_entity.id
_entity.type
_entity.pdbx_description
1 polymer ?
#
loop_
_entity_poly.entity_id
_entity_poly.type
_entity_poly.pdbx_seq_one_letter_code
_entity_poly.pdbx_strand_id
1 'polypeptide(L)'
;SVGAKIVLSMFLGFIVLAWFERPVGGRKAPAHDSFGSGRGLASRLRSLCKIHFIMLCMAIAYVDVLSGLLHIVLDNPSFTTLPVLGPGAVGFQRHHHHPAGITVHNIYNFVQEALPGLSAIVSTGLVPARWSAGANTNLLRLFLVEVIVLCCFMMASHRWAHSQKETLSPLIVWLQERGALISHLEHSLHHVDYNCNFAIFTGWCNPCLNRI
;
A
#
# COMPACT_ATOMS: atom_id res chain seq x y z
N SER A 1 14.81 15.66 -3.94
CA SER A 1 15.02 14.26 -3.56
C SER A 1 14.09 13.36 -4.37
N VAL A 2 14.55 12.17 -4.72
CA VAL A 2 13.81 11.21 -5.56
C VAL A 2 12.47 10.83 -4.92
N GLY A 3 12.40 10.68 -3.60
CA GLY A 3 11.18 10.34 -2.89
C GLY A 3 10.03 11.34 -3.06
N ALA A 4 10.32 12.64 -2.98
CA ALA A 4 9.31 13.69 -3.17
C ALA A 4 8.74 13.70 -4.61
N LYS A 5 9.57 13.38 -5.61
CA LYS A 5 9.14 13.29 -7.01
C LYS A 5 8.26 12.06 -7.25
N ILE A 6 8.54 10.94 -6.61
CA ILE A 6 7.71 9.73 -6.67
C ILE A 6 6.34 10.01 -6.05
N VAL A 7 6.29 10.57 -4.84
CA VAL A 7 5.04 10.92 -4.15
C VAL A 7 4.20 11.88 -5.00
N LEU A 8 4.82 12.91 -5.58
CA LEU A 8 4.13 13.88 -6.43
C LEU A 8 3.63 13.24 -7.73
N SER A 9 4.43 12.39 -8.38
CA SER A 9 4.02 11.67 -9.60
C SER A 9 2.88 10.71 -9.34
N MET A 10 2.85 10.03 -8.19
CA MET A 10 1.76 9.15 -7.80
C MET A 10 0.49 9.95 -7.49
N PHE A 11 0.61 11.11 -6.83
CA PHE A 11 -0.52 12.01 -6.57
C PHE A 11 -1.10 12.59 -7.86
N LEU A 12 -0.25 12.98 -8.82
CA LEU A 12 -0.67 13.46 -10.14
C LEU A 12 -1.29 12.32 -10.98
N GLY A 13 -0.76 11.11 -10.91
CA GLY A 13 -1.36 9.92 -11.53
C GLY A 13 -2.75 9.63 -11.00
N PHE A 14 -2.96 9.82 -9.70
CA PHE A 14 -4.26 9.67 -9.05
C PHE A 14 -5.29 10.71 -9.53
N ILE A 15 -4.87 11.96 -9.69
CA ILE A 15 -5.70 13.05 -10.24
C ILE A 15 -6.08 12.76 -11.70
N VAL A 16 -5.13 12.26 -12.51
CA VAL A 16 -5.37 11.92 -13.92
C VAL A 16 -6.34 10.75 -14.05
N LEU A 17 -6.21 9.69 -13.23
CA LEU A 17 -7.14 8.55 -13.22
C LEU A 17 -8.54 8.96 -12.78
N ALA A 18 -8.67 9.83 -11.79
CA ALA A 18 -9.96 10.39 -11.38
C ALA A 18 -10.63 11.25 -12.48
N TRP A 19 -9.85 11.79 -13.41
CA TRP A 19 -10.34 12.59 -14.55
C TRP A 19 -10.84 11.73 -15.72
N PHE A 20 -10.37 10.49 -15.85
CA PHE A 20 -10.76 9.57 -16.93
C PHE A 20 -12.06 8.80 -16.65
N GLU A 21 -12.68 8.92 -15.49
CA GLU A 21 -14.02 8.36 -15.22
C GLU A 21 -15.13 9.19 -15.86
N ARG A 22 -15.13 9.31 -17.20
CA ARG A 22 -16.37 9.63 -17.92
C ARG A 22 -17.18 8.36 -18.08
N PRO A 23 -18.46 8.35 -17.71
CA PRO A 23 -19.31 7.20 -17.97
C PRO A 23 -19.43 6.98 -19.48
N VAL A 24 -18.85 5.90 -19.97
CA VAL A 24 -19.16 5.37 -21.30
C VAL A 24 -20.55 4.73 -21.21
N GLY A 25 -21.56 5.50 -21.48
CA GLY A 25 -22.93 5.01 -21.52
C GLY A 25 -23.86 6.10 -22.02
N GLY A 26 -24.12 6.10 -23.34
CA GLY A 26 -25.10 6.97 -23.95
C GLY A 26 -26.50 6.71 -23.40
N ARG A 27 -26.92 7.53 -22.45
CA ARG A 27 -28.35 7.78 -22.21
C ARG A 27 -28.69 9.14 -22.77
N LYS A 28 -29.67 9.16 -23.68
CA LYS A 28 -30.25 10.36 -24.23
C LYS A 28 -30.56 11.35 -23.11
N ALA A 29 -30.06 12.58 -23.27
CA ALA A 29 -30.37 13.68 -22.39
C ALA A 29 -31.91 13.91 -22.37
N PRO A 30 -32.56 13.98 -21.22
CA PRO A 30 -33.85 14.62 -21.11
C PRO A 30 -33.62 16.13 -21.26
N ALA A 31 -34.56 16.75 -22.02
CA ALA A 31 -34.56 18.18 -22.31
C ALA A 31 -34.52 19.03 -21.03
N HIS A 32 -33.72 20.08 -21.14
CA HIS A 32 -33.90 21.39 -20.53
C HIS A 32 -34.55 21.42 -19.13
N ASP A 33 -33.73 21.28 -18.11
CA ASP A 33 -34.06 21.80 -16.77
C ASP A 33 -32.85 22.51 -16.16
N SER A 34 -33.07 23.80 -16.07
CA SER A 34 -32.49 24.80 -15.15
C SER A 34 -31.16 24.45 -14.44
N PHE A 35 -30.20 25.30 -14.68
CA PHE A 35 -28.99 25.60 -13.90
C PHE A 35 -29.14 25.20 -12.41
N GLY A 36 -28.92 23.93 -12.13
CA GLY A 36 -28.99 23.35 -10.79
C GLY A 36 -27.83 23.86 -9.96
N SER A 37 -28.18 24.64 -8.97
CA SER A 37 -27.39 25.38 -7.98
C SER A 37 -26.06 24.69 -7.61
N GLY A 38 -24.97 25.46 -7.47
CA GLY A 38 -23.65 25.01 -7.03
C GLY A 38 -23.62 24.20 -5.72
N ARG A 39 -24.73 24.15 -5.00
CA ARG A 39 -25.00 23.28 -3.83
C ARG A 39 -25.00 21.79 -4.20
N GLY A 40 -25.49 21.40 -5.38
CA GLY A 40 -25.49 20.01 -5.83
C GLY A 40 -24.11 19.47 -6.15
N LEU A 41 -23.25 20.29 -6.77
CA LEU A 41 -21.87 19.92 -7.07
C LEU A 41 -21.04 19.78 -5.79
N ALA A 42 -21.15 20.75 -4.87
CA ALA A 42 -20.41 20.71 -3.61
C ALA A 42 -20.82 19.52 -2.71
N SER A 43 -22.09 19.10 -2.74
CA SER A 43 -22.53 17.90 -2.00
C SER A 43 -21.98 16.62 -2.61
N ARG A 44 -21.97 16.50 -3.95
CA ARG A 44 -21.38 15.36 -4.66
C ARG A 44 -19.87 15.26 -4.42
N LEU A 45 -19.14 16.36 -4.50
CA LEU A 45 -17.71 16.39 -4.20
C LEU A 45 -17.41 15.97 -2.76
N ARG A 46 -18.18 16.47 -1.77
CA ARG A 46 -18.03 16.03 -0.37
C ARG A 46 -18.28 14.53 -0.19
N SER A 47 -19.28 13.98 -0.86
CA SER A 47 -19.57 12.54 -0.81
C SER A 47 -18.45 11.72 -1.42
N LEU A 48 -17.92 12.12 -2.56
CA LEU A 48 -16.78 11.47 -3.20
C LEU A 48 -15.54 11.51 -2.30
N CYS A 49 -15.19 12.67 -1.74
CA CYS A 49 -14.06 12.79 -0.81
C CYS A 49 -14.21 11.88 0.42
N LYS A 50 -15.43 11.74 0.97
CA LYS A 50 -15.66 10.82 2.09
C LYS A 50 -15.45 9.36 1.69
N ILE A 51 -15.97 8.95 0.52
CA ILE A 51 -15.79 7.58 0.02
C ILE A 51 -14.31 7.29 -0.19
N HIS A 52 -13.58 8.16 -0.88
CA HIS A 52 -12.14 8.00 -1.10
C HIS A 52 -11.36 7.93 0.22
N PHE A 53 -11.70 8.77 1.19
CA PHE A 53 -11.05 8.75 2.49
C PHE A 53 -11.28 7.41 3.23
N ILE A 54 -12.50 6.89 3.21
CA ILE A 54 -12.81 5.60 3.83
C ILE A 54 -12.06 4.47 3.12
N MET A 55 -12.07 4.47 1.78
CA MET A 55 -11.36 3.46 0.98
C MET A 55 -9.86 3.48 1.26
N LEU A 56 -9.26 4.67 1.33
CA LEU A 56 -7.85 4.84 1.67
C LEU A 56 -7.52 4.31 3.07
N CYS A 57 -8.34 4.60 4.08
CA CYS A 57 -8.14 4.05 5.43
C CYS A 57 -8.22 2.51 5.44
N MET A 58 -9.17 1.94 4.70
CA MET A 58 -9.29 0.49 4.56
C MET A 58 -8.09 -0.11 3.81
N ALA A 59 -7.60 0.54 2.77
CA ALA A 59 -6.44 0.10 2.01
C ALA A 59 -5.15 0.16 2.84
N ILE A 60 -4.95 1.20 3.66
CA ILE A 60 -3.83 1.31 4.60
C ILE A 60 -3.85 0.13 5.59
N ALA A 61 -5.00 -0.11 6.25
CA ALA A 61 -5.13 -1.23 7.19
C ALA A 61 -4.90 -2.58 6.51
N TYR A 62 -5.45 -2.76 5.30
CA TYR A 62 -5.26 -3.99 4.52
C TYR A 62 -3.79 -4.24 4.19
N VAL A 63 -3.06 -3.23 3.70
CA VAL A 63 -1.64 -3.36 3.35
C VAL A 63 -0.79 -3.60 4.60
N ASP A 64 -1.10 -2.96 5.71
CA ASP A 64 -0.38 -3.16 6.98
C ASP A 64 -0.55 -4.60 7.48
N VAL A 65 -1.79 -5.12 7.54
CA VAL A 65 -2.07 -6.52 7.89
C VAL A 65 -1.40 -7.48 6.93
N LEU A 66 -1.54 -7.24 5.62
CA LEU A 66 -0.95 -8.11 4.58
C LEU A 66 0.56 -8.19 4.74
N SER A 67 1.23 -7.07 4.98
CA SER A 67 2.68 -7.04 5.18
C SER A 67 3.09 -7.89 6.38
N GLY A 68 2.37 -7.79 7.49
CA GLY A 68 2.66 -8.57 8.68
C GLY A 68 2.39 -10.07 8.50
N LEU A 69 1.30 -10.45 7.83
CA LEU A 69 1.02 -11.85 7.53
C LEU A 69 2.08 -12.46 6.59
N LEU A 70 2.56 -11.69 5.61
CA LEU A 70 3.66 -12.13 4.74
C LEU A 70 4.95 -12.34 5.54
N HIS A 71 5.26 -11.47 6.51
CA HIS A 71 6.40 -11.66 7.42
C HIS A 71 6.23 -12.93 8.23
N ILE A 72 5.11 -13.12 8.93
CA ILE A 72 4.85 -14.34 9.72
C ILE A 72 5.07 -15.62 8.89
N VAL A 73 4.64 -15.61 7.63
CA VAL A 73 4.79 -16.78 6.74
C VAL A 73 6.22 -16.91 6.22
N LEU A 74 6.80 -15.82 5.70
CA LEU A 74 8.07 -15.88 4.97
C LEU A 74 9.30 -15.88 5.90
N ASP A 75 9.16 -15.42 7.14
CA ASP A 75 10.22 -15.53 8.15
C ASP A 75 10.37 -16.95 8.70
N ASN A 76 9.40 -17.84 8.44
CA ASN A 76 9.53 -19.22 8.83
C ASN A 76 10.55 -19.97 7.94
N PRO A 77 11.70 -20.40 8.49
CA PRO A 77 12.75 -21.05 7.71
C PRO A 77 12.31 -22.39 7.09
N SER A 78 11.28 -23.04 7.65
CA SER A 78 10.74 -24.27 7.08
C SER A 78 10.14 -24.10 5.70
N PHE A 79 9.77 -22.87 5.30
CA PHE A 79 9.18 -22.60 4.00
C PHE A 79 10.21 -22.35 2.89
N THR A 80 11.50 -22.27 3.21
CA THR A 80 12.56 -22.05 2.22
C THR A 80 12.66 -23.15 1.16
N THR A 81 12.19 -24.35 1.46
CA THR A 81 12.20 -25.50 0.54
C THR A 81 10.91 -25.64 -0.28
N LEU A 82 9.90 -24.83 -0.03
CA LEU A 82 8.64 -24.93 -0.75
C LEU A 82 8.76 -24.36 -2.18
N PRO A 83 8.15 -25.00 -3.20
CA PRO A 83 8.31 -24.58 -4.59
C PRO A 83 7.88 -23.15 -4.90
N VAL A 84 6.82 -22.66 -4.23
CA VAL A 84 6.25 -21.32 -4.49
C VAL A 84 6.72 -20.29 -3.47
N LEU A 85 6.70 -20.64 -2.19
CA LEU A 85 7.05 -19.73 -1.10
C LEU A 85 8.55 -19.65 -0.84
N GLY A 86 9.29 -20.71 -1.20
CA GLY A 86 10.71 -20.85 -0.89
C GLY A 86 11.57 -19.66 -1.34
N PRO A 87 11.49 -19.21 -2.59
CA PRO A 87 12.27 -18.03 -3.03
C PRO A 87 11.99 -16.77 -2.19
N GLY A 88 10.74 -16.55 -1.81
CA GLY A 88 10.35 -15.46 -0.91
C GLY A 88 10.94 -15.65 0.49
N ALA A 89 10.76 -16.84 1.09
CA ALA A 89 11.29 -17.15 2.41
C ALA A 89 12.82 -17.04 2.46
N VAL A 90 13.53 -17.49 1.44
CA VAL A 90 15.00 -17.29 1.33
C VAL A 90 15.36 -15.80 1.29
N GLY A 91 14.58 -14.99 0.56
CA GLY A 91 14.76 -13.54 0.51
C GLY A 91 14.61 -12.89 1.88
N PHE A 92 13.57 -13.28 2.63
CA PHE A 92 13.30 -12.78 3.98
C PHE A 92 14.39 -13.22 4.97
N GLN A 93 14.79 -14.50 4.98
CA GLN A 93 15.91 -14.95 5.81
C GLN A 93 17.20 -14.17 5.50
N ARG A 94 17.51 -13.97 4.22
CA ARG A 94 18.67 -13.16 3.82
C ARG A 94 18.55 -11.72 4.31
N HIS A 95 17.35 -11.13 4.27
CA HIS A 95 17.09 -9.78 4.77
C HIS A 95 17.36 -9.69 6.28
N HIS A 96 16.94 -10.67 7.08
CA HIS A 96 17.23 -10.72 8.51
C HIS A 96 18.72 -10.80 8.80
N HIS A 97 19.50 -11.53 8.01
CA HIS A 97 20.97 -11.60 8.16
C HIS A 97 21.70 -10.33 7.67
N HIS A 98 21.13 -9.64 6.67
CA HIS A 98 21.71 -8.45 6.04
C HIS A 98 20.70 -7.31 5.89
N PRO A 99 20.17 -6.77 7.01
CA PRO A 99 19.05 -5.81 6.97
C PRO A 99 19.39 -4.51 6.25
N ALA A 100 20.64 -4.06 6.31
CA ALA A 100 21.08 -2.86 5.58
C ALA A 100 21.08 -3.02 4.05
N GLY A 101 20.99 -4.23 3.53
CA GLY A 101 20.95 -4.51 2.09
C GLY A 101 19.84 -3.77 1.36
N ILE A 102 18.65 -3.64 1.98
CA ILE A 102 17.51 -2.93 1.40
C ILE A 102 17.78 -1.43 1.16
N THR A 103 18.69 -0.82 1.91
CA THR A 103 18.99 0.61 1.79
C THR A 103 19.82 0.94 0.56
N VAL A 104 20.58 -0.01 0.03
CA VAL A 104 21.44 0.15 -1.16
C VAL A 104 20.78 -0.30 -2.46
N HIS A 105 19.63 -0.97 -2.39
CA HIS A 105 18.90 -1.41 -3.57
C HIS A 105 18.45 -0.23 -4.43
N ASN A 106 18.56 -0.35 -5.74
CA ASN A 106 18.00 0.60 -6.69
C ASN A 106 16.48 0.38 -6.86
N ILE A 107 15.82 1.27 -7.61
CA ILE A 107 14.37 1.19 -7.84
C ILE A 107 13.94 -0.13 -8.50
N TYR A 108 14.79 -0.73 -9.31
CA TYR A 108 14.51 -2.00 -10.00
C TYR A 108 14.42 -3.16 -9.01
N ASN A 109 15.39 -3.27 -8.09
CA ASN A 109 15.36 -4.28 -7.02
C ASN A 109 14.13 -4.11 -6.13
N PHE A 110 13.81 -2.86 -5.79
CA PHE A 110 12.62 -2.50 -5.03
C PHE A 110 11.31 -2.98 -5.70
N VAL A 111 11.18 -2.78 -7.02
CA VAL A 111 10.02 -3.25 -7.78
C VAL A 111 9.98 -4.78 -7.84
N GLN A 112 11.13 -5.44 -8.05
CA GLN A 112 11.20 -6.91 -8.07
C GLN A 112 10.76 -7.54 -6.75
N GLU A 113 11.14 -6.96 -5.62
CA GLU A 113 10.74 -7.45 -4.30
C GLU A 113 9.24 -7.25 -4.04
N ALA A 114 8.64 -6.18 -4.57
CA ALA A 114 7.21 -5.91 -4.46
C ALA A 114 6.34 -6.78 -5.41
N LEU A 115 6.88 -7.25 -6.54
CA LEU A 115 6.12 -7.93 -7.58
C LEU A 115 5.34 -9.17 -7.11
N PRO A 116 5.88 -10.08 -6.27
CA PRO A 116 5.12 -11.24 -5.80
C PRO A 116 3.87 -10.84 -5.02
N GLY A 117 4.00 -9.88 -4.11
CA GLY A 117 2.87 -9.34 -3.35
C GLY A 117 1.87 -8.62 -4.24
N LEU A 118 2.34 -7.77 -5.15
CA LEU A 118 1.50 -7.07 -6.12
C LEU A 118 0.76 -8.04 -7.04
N SER A 119 1.42 -9.08 -7.54
CA SER A 119 0.78 -10.08 -8.40
C SER A 119 -0.29 -10.89 -7.66
N ALA A 120 -0.07 -11.23 -6.39
CA ALA A 120 -1.07 -11.87 -5.54
C ALA A 120 -2.30 -10.97 -5.33
N ILE A 121 -2.09 -9.70 -5.01
CA ILE A 121 -3.17 -8.71 -4.83
C ILE A 121 -3.96 -8.51 -6.12
N VAL A 122 -3.28 -8.34 -7.25
CA VAL A 122 -3.90 -8.16 -8.56
C VAL A 122 -4.71 -9.40 -8.94
N SER A 123 -4.16 -10.59 -8.73
CA SER A 123 -4.83 -11.86 -9.05
C SER A 123 -6.08 -12.07 -8.19
N THR A 124 -6.01 -11.80 -6.88
CA THR A 124 -7.16 -11.97 -5.97
C THR A 124 -8.22 -10.90 -6.16
N GLY A 125 -7.85 -9.68 -6.58
CA GLY A 125 -8.77 -8.58 -6.77
C GLY A 125 -9.37 -8.50 -8.17
N LEU A 126 -8.64 -8.88 -9.21
CA LEU A 126 -9.16 -8.84 -10.60
C LEU A 126 -10.17 -9.96 -10.88
N VAL A 127 -10.07 -11.10 -10.20
CA VAL A 127 -11.01 -12.23 -10.39
C VAL A 127 -12.44 -11.82 -10.01
N PRO A 128 -12.73 -11.26 -8.81
CA PRO A 128 -14.06 -10.78 -8.47
C PRO A 128 -14.54 -9.62 -9.35
N ALA A 129 -13.63 -8.69 -9.72
CA ALA A 129 -13.97 -7.53 -10.54
C ALA A 129 -14.42 -7.91 -11.97
N ARG A 130 -13.97 -9.05 -12.49
CA ARG A 130 -14.37 -9.56 -13.80
C ARG A 130 -15.78 -10.16 -13.79
N TRP A 131 -16.28 -10.57 -12.62
CA TRP A 131 -17.57 -11.26 -12.46
C TRP A 131 -18.68 -10.34 -11.94
N SER A 132 -18.34 -9.16 -11.43
CA SER A 132 -19.30 -8.17 -10.94
C SER A 132 -19.48 -7.04 -11.94
N ALA A 133 -20.55 -7.09 -12.75
CA ALA A 133 -20.96 -5.97 -13.59
C ALA A 133 -21.85 -5.02 -12.76
N GLY A 134 -21.33 -3.88 -12.29
CA GLY A 134 -22.14 -2.90 -11.55
C GLY A 134 -21.33 -1.76 -10.91
N ALA A 135 -22.00 -0.84 -10.22
CA ALA A 135 -21.40 0.31 -9.54
C ALA A 135 -20.33 -0.08 -8.52
N ASN A 136 -20.43 -1.26 -7.91
CA ASN A 136 -19.46 -1.79 -6.96
C ASN A 136 -18.11 -2.13 -7.61
N THR A 137 -18.07 -2.34 -8.93
CA THR A 137 -16.82 -2.65 -9.66
C THR A 137 -15.86 -1.47 -9.65
N ASN A 138 -16.37 -0.24 -9.71
CA ASN A 138 -15.52 0.95 -9.70
C ASN A 138 -14.90 1.20 -8.31
N LEU A 139 -15.65 0.96 -7.23
CA LEU A 139 -15.11 1.03 -5.87
C LEU A 139 -14.03 -0.02 -5.62
N LEU A 140 -14.25 -1.25 -6.11
CA LEU A 140 -13.24 -2.31 -6.01
C LEU A 140 -11.97 -1.96 -6.79
N ARG A 141 -12.11 -1.44 -8.03
CA ARG A 141 -10.97 -0.99 -8.83
C ARG A 141 -10.20 0.13 -8.14
N LEU A 142 -10.90 1.11 -7.58
CA LEU A 142 -10.29 2.19 -6.81
C LEU A 142 -9.51 1.63 -5.63
N PHE A 143 -10.13 0.77 -4.83
CA PHE A 143 -9.47 0.11 -3.70
C PHE A 143 -8.20 -0.64 -4.12
N LEU A 144 -8.24 -1.40 -5.22
CA LEU A 144 -7.07 -2.12 -5.73
C LEU A 144 -5.95 -1.18 -6.19
N VAL A 145 -6.29 -0.08 -6.83
CA VAL A 145 -5.30 0.94 -7.22
C VAL A 145 -4.65 1.54 -5.98
N GLU A 146 -5.45 1.90 -4.96
CA GLU A 146 -4.94 2.40 -3.69
C GLU A 146 -4.02 1.38 -3.01
N VAL A 147 -4.41 0.11 -2.96
CA VAL A 147 -3.59 -0.97 -2.40
C VAL A 147 -2.26 -1.12 -3.15
N ILE A 148 -2.27 -1.12 -4.48
CA ILE A 148 -1.03 -1.22 -5.29
C ILE A 148 -0.09 -0.05 -4.98
N VAL A 149 -0.62 1.17 -4.93
CA VAL A 149 0.15 2.37 -4.60
C VAL A 149 0.72 2.26 -3.19
N LEU A 150 -0.09 1.85 -2.22
CA LEU A 150 0.31 1.71 -0.82
C LEU A 150 1.33 0.58 -0.61
N CYS A 151 1.31 -0.50 -1.41
CA CYS A 151 2.36 -1.52 -1.39
C CYS A 151 3.73 -0.93 -1.77
N CYS A 152 3.79 -0.02 -2.73
CA CYS A 152 5.03 0.69 -3.03
C CYS A 152 5.49 1.58 -1.86
N PHE A 153 4.54 2.24 -1.19
CA PHE A 153 4.84 3.03 0.02
C PHE A 153 5.28 2.16 1.20
N MET A 154 4.66 1.00 1.38
CA MET A 154 5.05 0.00 2.39
C MET A 154 6.51 -0.40 2.23
N MET A 155 6.94 -0.72 1.01
CA MET A 155 8.34 -1.05 0.73
C MET A 155 9.28 0.14 1.00
N ALA A 156 8.84 1.36 0.69
CA ALA A 156 9.60 2.57 1.02
C ALA A 156 9.68 2.79 2.54
N SER A 157 8.58 2.58 3.27
CA SER A 157 8.54 2.65 4.73
C SER A 157 9.52 1.67 5.37
N HIS A 158 9.52 0.42 4.91
CA HIS A 158 10.46 -0.62 5.33
C HIS A 158 11.92 -0.19 5.10
N ARG A 159 12.24 0.30 3.90
CA ARG A 159 13.58 0.83 3.60
C ARG A 159 13.97 1.99 4.53
N TRP A 160 13.05 2.92 4.80
CA TRP A 160 13.30 4.04 5.71
C TRP A 160 13.49 3.58 7.15
N ALA A 161 12.82 2.51 7.57
CA ALA A 161 13.05 1.91 8.88
C ALA A 161 14.46 1.32 9.04
N HIS A 162 15.10 0.89 7.94
CA HIS A 162 16.51 0.45 7.95
C HIS A 162 17.54 1.57 7.70
N SER A 163 17.09 2.77 7.33
CA SER A 163 17.98 3.88 7.03
C SER A 163 18.38 4.66 8.29
N GLN A 164 19.60 5.20 8.30
CA GLN A 164 20.02 6.09 9.38
C GLN A 164 19.16 7.35 9.39
N LYS A 165 18.73 7.78 10.58
CA LYS A 165 17.80 8.92 10.75
C LYS A 165 18.33 10.20 10.09
N GLU A 166 19.63 10.42 10.11
CA GLU A 166 20.33 11.58 9.55
C GLU A 166 20.26 11.64 8.02
N THR A 167 20.02 10.50 7.37
CA THR A 167 19.91 10.41 5.90
C THR A 167 18.47 10.60 5.41
N LEU A 168 17.51 10.57 6.32
CA LEU A 168 16.09 10.71 5.99
C LEU A 168 15.68 12.18 5.89
N SER A 169 14.64 12.44 5.08
CA SER A 169 14.04 13.77 5.06
C SER A 169 13.32 14.07 6.39
N PRO A 170 13.25 15.33 6.84
CA PRO A 170 12.55 15.70 8.07
C PRO A 170 11.07 15.23 8.09
N LEU A 171 10.43 15.20 6.93
CA LEU A 171 9.04 14.71 6.80
C LEU A 171 8.94 13.21 7.15
N ILE A 172 9.87 12.38 6.65
CA ILE A 172 9.85 10.94 6.94
C ILE A 172 10.10 10.70 8.42
N VAL A 173 11.10 11.38 9.00
CA VAL A 173 11.37 11.31 10.44
C VAL A 173 10.14 11.68 11.24
N TRP A 174 9.47 12.78 10.89
CA TRP A 174 8.25 13.23 11.56
C TRP A 174 7.11 12.20 11.46
N LEU A 175 6.91 11.57 10.29
CA LEU A 175 5.90 10.52 10.09
C LEU A 175 6.18 9.28 10.96
N GLN A 176 7.46 8.88 11.07
CA GLN A 176 7.87 7.77 11.93
C GLN A 176 7.68 8.10 13.42
N GLU A 177 8.06 9.31 13.86
CA GLU A 177 7.88 9.77 15.24
C GLU A 177 6.40 9.90 15.65
N ARG A 178 5.49 10.07 14.67
CA ARG A 178 4.03 10.11 14.89
C ARG A 178 3.35 8.76 14.71
N GLY A 179 4.09 7.69 14.42
CA GLY A 179 3.54 6.36 14.18
C GLY A 179 2.66 6.28 12.91
N ALA A 180 2.86 7.20 11.95
CA ALA A 180 2.22 7.14 10.63
C ALA A 180 2.97 6.22 9.66
N LEU A 181 4.25 5.98 9.92
CA LEU A 181 5.10 4.98 9.29
C LEU A 181 5.84 4.21 10.37
N ILE A 182 6.20 2.95 10.07
CA ILE A 182 6.97 2.14 11.01
C ILE A 182 8.30 2.82 11.34
N SER A 183 8.63 2.86 12.62
CA SER A 183 9.88 3.47 13.09
C SER A 183 11.06 2.51 12.96
N HIS A 184 12.28 3.07 12.95
CA HIS A 184 13.50 2.27 13.03
C HIS A 184 13.51 1.37 14.28
N LEU A 185 13.08 1.91 15.44
CA LEU A 185 13.04 1.16 16.69
C LEU A 185 12.09 -0.05 16.63
N GLU A 186 10.86 0.15 16.17
CA GLU A 186 9.88 -0.94 16.09
C GLU A 186 10.34 -2.05 15.14
N HIS A 187 10.90 -1.67 13.99
CA HIS A 187 11.36 -2.64 13.01
C HIS A 187 12.67 -3.32 13.43
N SER A 188 13.56 -2.62 14.13
CA SER A 188 14.77 -3.23 14.68
C SER A 188 14.48 -4.26 15.77
N LEU A 189 13.40 -4.08 16.55
CA LEU A 189 12.94 -5.09 17.51
C LEU A 189 12.52 -6.38 16.79
N HIS A 190 11.87 -6.28 15.62
CA HIS A 190 11.55 -7.44 14.79
C HIS A 190 12.81 -8.20 14.35
N HIS A 191 13.89 -7.51 14.01
CA HIS A 191 15.16 -8.14 13.65
C HIS A 191 15.91 -8.78 14.83
N VAL A 192 15.56 -8.42 16.07
CA VAL A 192 16.10 -9.05 17.30
C VAL A 192 15.22 -10.20 17.75
N ASP A 193 13.90 -10.00 17.74
CA ASP A 193 12.89 -11.01 18.06
C ASP A 193 11.95 -11.18 16.88
N TYR A 194 12.15 -12.24 16.12
CA TYR A 194 11.38 -12.55 14.90
C TYR A 194 9.89 -12.85 15.16
N ASN A 195 9.47 -12.90 16.42
CA ASN A 195 8.10 -13.16 16.80
C ASN A 195 7.30 -11.91 17.17
N CYS A 196 7.76 -10.73 16.78
CA CYS A 196 7.04 -9.49 17.03
C CYS A 196 7.22 -8.48 15.89
N ASN A 197 6.33 -7.47 15.85
CA ASN A 197 6.41 -6.30 14.97
C ASN A 197 6.52 -6.63 13.47
N PHE A 198 5.70 -7.55 13.02
CA PHE A 198 5.70 -8.11 11.67
C PHE A 198 5.28 -7.13 10.57
N ALA A 199 4.37 -6.18 10.88
CA ALA A 199 3.91 -5.20 9.89
C ALA A 199 4.97 -4.12 9.66
N ILE A 200 5.27 -3.86 8.39
CA ILE A 200 6.38 -2.99 7.95
C ILE A 200 5.94 -1.67 7.30
N PHE A 201 4.62 -1.40 7.27
CA PHE A 201 4.10 -0.16 6.70
C PHE A 201 3.91 0.90 7.78
N THR A 202 2.85 0.78 8.58
CA THR A 202 2.56 1.69 9.68
C THR A 202 2.86 1.05 11.05
N GLY A 203 2.79 -0.28 11.14
CA GLY A 203 2.91 -1.02 12.38
C GLY A 203 1.63 -1.01 13.24
N TRP A 204 0.53 -0.41 12.78
CA TRP A 204 -0.71 -0.31 13.56
C TRP A 204 -1.33 -1.65 13.89
N CYS A 205 -1.12 -2.66 13.03
CA CYS A 205 -1.63 -4.01 13.24
C CYS A 205 -0.73 -4.87 14.14
N ASN A 206 0.50 -4.43 14.46
CA ASN A 206 1.44 -5.19 15.28
C ASN A 206 0.88 -5.61 16.65
N PRO A 207 0.12 -4.78 17.40
CA PRO A 207 -0.46 -5.22 18.68
C PRO A 207 -1.41 -6.41 18.56
N CYS A 208 -2.02 -6.61 17.39
CA CYS A 208 -2.87 -7.77 17.11
C CYS A 208 -2.05 -8.95 16.59
N LEU A 209 -1.12 -8.71 15.66
CA LEU A 209 -0.29 -9.74 15.04
C LEU A 209 0.69 -10.39 16.03
N ASN A 210 1.21 -9.63 16.98
CA ASN A 210 2.10 -10.14 18.05
C ASN A 210 1.42 -11.12 19.02
N ARG A 211 0.12 -11.42 18.85
CA ARG A 211 -0.63 -12.37 19.65
C ARG A 211 -0.86 -13.71 18.95
N ILE A 212 -0.46 -13.82 17.70
CA ILE A 212 -0.55 -15.02 16.88
C ILE A 212 0.66 -15.88 17.13
#